data_eb572e1554f365536c92aa9ebf9b38af
#
_entry.id   eb572e1554f365536c92aa9ebf9b38af
#
_cell.length_a   1.000
_cell.length_b   1.000
_cell.length_c   1.000
_cell.angle_alpha   90.00
_cell.angle_beta   90.00
_cell.angle_gamma   90.00
#
_symmetry.space_group_name_H-M   'P 1'
#
loop_
_entity.id
_entity.type
_entity.pdbx_description
1 polymer ?
#
loop_
_entity_poly.entity_id
_entity_poly.type
_entity_poly.pdbx_seq_one_letter_code
_entity_poly.pdbx_strand_id
1 'polypeptide(L)'
;MNNLTLNKISIYNPYFCSNEQTNFNTQESSKFWLREQSQQTKTDTIETTKTTEQPNQIVSEKPLFNNFEADTATNAAGTAVFLRLAQRGIEWLSEICAGILMRGKEFASEADVKKVANAMKSEKGLQADIHYIDHSNKGFLKRMFPGLAKSLDTVASGGNAFYTHQGNFAVAPKSKPSLILHELGHATNFEKSKFFRGLQKLRVLGMYAPMAIAFLNEFSGKRKDGKQSFIEKYAGMIGFSAFLPTIIEEGAASWRGIQAAKKTLPNVKLGALKRNYFFAWMTYVLAGVGVGLASKLAITEVKQPKEKRTNNDSQQ
;
A
#
# COMPACT_ATOMS: atom_id res chain seq x y z
N MET A 1 -1.49 31.63 9.16
CA MET A 1 -1.00 30.46 8.44
C MET A 1 -0.99 29.28 9.41
N ASN A 2 -2.02 28.44 9.36
CA ASN A 2 -2.19 27.34 10.31
C ASN A 2 -1.55 26.09 9.73
N ASN A 3 -0.58 25.52 10.46
CA ASN A 3 0.08 24.26 10.15
C ASN A 3 -0.98 23.14 10.16
N LEU A 4 -1.38 22.70 9.00
CA LEU A 4 -2.09 21.44 8.80
C LEU A 4 -1.07 20.31 8.98
N THR A 5 -1.03 19.74 10.17
CA THR A 5 -0.34 18.48 10.44
C THR A 5 -1.14 17.38 9.75
N LEU A 6 -0.80 17.10 8.50
CA LEU A 6 -1.25 15.88 7.80
C LEU A 6 -0.63 14.70 8.54
N ASN A 7 -1.41 14.01 9.37
CA ASN A 7 -1.04 12.71 9.89
C ASN A 7 -0.69 11.81 8.70
N LYS A 8 0.56 11.34 8.66
CA LYS A 8 1.09 10.49 7.61
C LYS A 8 0.22 9.24 7.49
N ILE A 9 -0.60 9.19 6.45
CA ILE A 9 -1.25 7.95 6.04
C ILE A 9 -0.15 7.09 5.43
N SER A 10 0.42 6.18 6.21
CA SER A 10 1.41 5.22 5.73
C SER A 10 0.69 4.07 5.06
N ILE A 11 0.63 4.08 3.73
CA ILE A 11 0.25 2.91 2.95
C ILE A 11 1.48 2.04 2.87
N TYR A 12 1.55 1.02 3.73
CA TYR A 12 2.61 0.03 3.71
C TYR A 12 2.45 -0.86 2.47
N ASN A 13 3.36 -0.70 1.52
CA ASN A 13 3.56 -1.66 0.45
C ASN A 13 4.98 -2.22 0.53
N PRO A 14 5.18 -3.46 1.00
CA PRO A 14 6.50 -4.07 1.16
C PRO A 14 7.26 -4.28 -0.16
N TYR A 15 6.62 -4.05 -1.30
CA TYR A 15 7.17 -4.32 -2.64
C TYR A 15 7.33 -3.07 -3.51
N PHE A 16 7.14 -1.86 -2.96
CA PHE A 16 7.34 -0.63 -3.71
C PHE A 16 8.83 -0.27 -3.80
N CYS A 17 9.53 -0.82 -4.76
CA CYS A 17 10.78 -0.29 -5.28
C CYS A 17 10.51 0.51 -6.56
N SER A 18 9.79 1.62 -6.46
CA SER A 18 9.87 2.69 -7.44
C SER A 18 10.79 3.77 -6.90
N ASN A 19 11.60 4.34 -7.76
CA ASN A 19 12.72 5.26 -7.59
C ASN A 19 12.49 6.54 -6.75
N GLU A 20 11.78 6.49 -5.65
CA GLU A 20 11.70 7.60 -4.71
C GLU A 20 11.96 7.13 -3.29
N GLN A 21 12.97 7.74 -2.70
CA GLN A 21 13.45 7.52 -1.35
C GLN A 21 12.34 7.69 -0.31
N THR A 22 11.72 6.59 0.10
CA THR A 22 11.06 6.54 1.39
C THR A 22 11.68 5.44 2.22
N ASN A 23 12.39 5.86 3.25
CA ASN A 23 13.08 5.03 4.21
C ASN A 23 12.08 4.19 5.03
N PHE A 24 11.93 2.89 4.75
CA PHE A 24 11.24 1.98 5.66
C PHE A 24 12.01 0.66 5.85
N ASN A 25 12.45 0.45 7.08
CA ASN A 25 13.05 -0.78 7.56
C ASN A 25 11.93 -1.64 8.13
N THR A 26 11.65 -2.81 7.54
CA THR A 26 10.51 -3.68 7.88
C THR A 26 10.53 -4.21 9.31
N GLN A 27 11.70 -4.34 9.91
CA GLN A 27 11.83 -4.86 11.28
C GLN A 27 11.77 -3.75 12.35
N GLU A 28 12.21 -2.54 12.02
CA GLU A 28 12.06 -1.37 12.90
C GLU A 28 10.67 -0.73 12.77
N SER A 29 10.04 -0.81 11.60
CA SER A 29 8.67 -0.31 11.41
C SER A 29 7.67 -1.04 12.29
N SER A 30 7.73 -2.37 12.41
CA SER A 30 6.84 -3.11 13.31
C SER A 30 7.06 -2.75 14.79
N LYS A 31 8.32 -2.52 15.21
CA LYS A 31 8.66 -2.09 16.58
C LYS A 31 8.29 -0.63 16.84
N PHE A 32 8.39 0.24 15.83
CA PHE A 32 8.00 1.63 15.91
C PHE A 32 6.48 1.78 16.08
N TRP A 33 5.69 1.04 15.31
CA TRP A 33 4.22 1.02 15.40
C TRP A 33 3.72 0.47 16.74
N LEU A 34 4.34 -0.58 17.27
CA LEU A 34 4.01 -1.12 18.60
C LEU A 34 4.35 -0.13 19.72
N ARG A 35 5.38 0.70 19.54
CA ARG A 35 5.81 1.71 20.53
C ARG A 35 4.92 2.96 20.50
N GLU A 36 4.48 3.42 19.35
CA GLU A 36 3.51 4.53 19.26
C GLU A 36 2.14 4.13 19.80
N GLN A 37 1.65 2.93 19.51
CA GLN A 37 0.39 2.44 20.07
C GLN A 37 0.44 2.33 21.60
N SER A 38 1.58 1.96 22.18
CA SER A 38 1.72 1.90 23.66
C SER A 38 1.82 3.28 24.33
N GLN A 39 2.20 4.32 23.58
CA GLN A 39 2.20 5.70 24.10
C GLN A 39 0.84 6.38 23.97
N GLN A 40 0.08 6.07 22.91
CA GLN A 40 -1.26 6.64 22.70
C GLN A 40 -2.30 6.07 23.67
N THR A 41 -2.17 4.80 24.09
CA THR A 41 -3.04 4.18 25.11
C THR A 41 -2.79 4.69 26.53
N LYS A 42 -1.67 5.38 26.80
CA LYS A 42 -1.38 5.95 28.13
C LYS A 42 -1.95 7.36 28.35
N THR A 43 -2.41 8.03 27.29
CA THR A 43 -2.92 9.41 27.39
C THR A 43 -4.44 9.49 27.54
N ASP A 44 -5.17 8.37 27.38
CA ASP A 44 -6.62 8.33 27.46
C ASP A 44 -7.16 7.74 28.79
N THR A 45 -6.38 7.77 29.85
CA THR A 45 -6.90 7.46 31.19
C THR A 45 -7.63 8.70 31.72
N ILE A 46 -8.93 8.76 31.45
CA ILE A 46 -9.86 9.76 31.96
C ILE A 46 -9.96 9.60 33.49
N GLU A 47 -9.59 10.62 34.22
CA GLU A 47 -9.89 10.78 35.64
C GLU A 47 -11.40 10.76 35.87
N THR A 48 -11.88 9.75 36.54
CA THR A 48 -13.28 9.66 36.99
C THR A 48 -13.45 10.56 38.22
N THR A 49 -13.90 11.78 38.00
CA THR A 49 -14.32 12.66 39.11
C THR A 49 -15.69 12.22 39.61
N LYS A 50 -15.74 11.76 40.85
CA LYS A 50 -16.96 11.54 41.62
C LYS A 50 -17.71 12.84 41.76
N THR A 51 -18.94 12.91 41.25
CA THR A 51 -19.88 14.00 41.60
C THR A 51 -21.05 13.41 42.37
N THR A 52 -21.26 13.98 43.53
CA THR A 52 -22.26 13.71 44.54
C THR A 52 -23.67 13.97 44.01
N GLU A 53 -24.59 13.09 44.36
CA GLU A 53 -26.03 13.20 44.08
C GLU A 53 -26.69 14.35 44.85
N GLN A 54 -27.57 15.09 44.18
CA GLN A 54 -28.73 15.74 44.81
C GLN A 54 -29.96 15.55 43.92
N PRO A 55 -31.16 15.30 44.53
CA PRO A 55 -32.33 14.92 43.81
C PRO A 55 -33.29 16.08 43.53
N ASN A 56 -34.14 15.85 42.49
CA ASN A 56 -35.46 16.48 42.20
C ASN A 56 -35.48 17.84 41.51
N GLN A 57 -35.83 17.82 40.23
CA GLN A 57 -37.12 18.41 39.81
C GLN A 57 -37.51 17.87 38.43
N ILE A 58 -38.72 17.28 38.36
CA ILE A 58 -39.38 16.85 37.15
C ILE A 58 -39.94 18.10 36.49
N VAL A 59 -39.37 18.49 35.34
CA VAL A 59 -40.04 19.36 34.36
C VAL A 59 -40.02 18.62 33.04
N SER A 60 -41.21 18.12 32.67
CA SER A 60 -41.47 17.54 31.38
C SER A 60 -41.50 18.66 30.32
N GLU A 61 -40.42 18.88 29.64
CA GLU A 61 -40.44 19.58 28.34
C GLU A 61 -39.91 18.60 27.27
N LYS A 62 -40.78 18.29 26.31
CA LYS A 62 -40.40 17.53 25.11
C LYS A 62 -39.30 18.30 24.39
N PRO A 63 -38.08 17.75 24.16
CA PRO A 63 -37.15 18.34 23.25
C PRO A 63 -37.69 18.11 21.83
N LEU A 64 -38.08 19.20 21.19
CA LEU A 64 -38.28 19.23 19.74
C LEU A 64 -36.91 18.97 19.08
N PHE A 65 -36.85 17.92 18.33
CA PHE A 65 -35.72 17.35 17.69
C PHE A 65 -34.89 18.33 16.85
N ASN A 66 -33.66 18.55 17.27
CA ASN A 66 -32.56 18.93 16.37
C ASN A 66 -31.58 17.75 16.20
N ASN A 67 -32.13 16.56 15.91
CA ASN A 67 -31.32 15.33 15.82
C ASN A 67 -30.57 15.20 14.48
N PHE A 68 -30.83 16.07 13.51
CA PHE A 68 -30.27 15.88 12.16
C PHE A 68 -28.75 16.20 12.09
N GLU A 69 -28.24 17.16 12.86
CA GLU A 69 -26.81 17.47 12.87
C GLU A 69 -26.01 16.49 13.74
N ALA A 70 -26.57 16.05 14.85
CA ALA A 70 -25.96 15.05 15.74
C ALA A 70 -25.88 13.69 15.04
N ASP A 71 -26.94 13.25 14.34
CA ASP A 71 -26.95 12.02 13.57
C ASP A 71 -25.95 12.03 12.42
N THR A 72 -25.75 13.18 11.76
CA THR A 72 -24.79 13.30 10.65
C THR A 72 -23.35 13.20 11.17
N ALA A 73 -23.02 13.85 12.29
CA ALA A 73 -21.69 13.79 12.91
C ALA A 73 -21.41 12.38 13.45
N THR A 74 -22.37 11.74 14.10
CA THR A 74 -22.26 10.37 14.63
C THR A 74 -22.08 9.37 13.47
N ASN A 75 -22.81 9.53 12.37
CA ASN A 75 -22.69 8.68 11.19
C ASN A 75 -21.33 8.87 10.50
N ALA A 76 -20.80 10.11 10.44
CA ALA A 76 -19.47 10.38 9.87
C ALA A 76 -18.36 9.76 10.72
N ALA A 77 -18.43 9.90 12.05
CA ALA A 77 -17.48 9.28 12.98
C ALA A 77 -17.55 7.75 12.90
N GLY A 78 -18.74 7.16 12.91
CA GLY A 78 -18.94 5.72 12.73
C GLY A 78 -18.38 5.20 11.40
N THR A 79 -18.60 5.95 10.32
CA THR A 79 -18.05 5.62 8.99
C THR A 79 -16.52 5.67 9.00
N ALA A 80 -15.91 6.68 9.61
CA ALA A 80 -14.45 6.80 9.71
C ALA A 80 -13.84 5.64 10.51
N VAL A 81 -14.45 5.27 11.64
CA VAL A 81 -14.02 4.12 12.45
C VAL A 81 -14.13 2.82 11.65
N PHE A 82 -15.26 2.59 10.95
CA PHE A 82 -15.42 1.41 10.10
C PHE A 82 -14.36 1.34 8.99
N LEU A 83 -14.10 2.45 8.29
CA LEU A 83 -13.10 2.50 7.23
C LEU A 83 -11.69 2.22 7.77
N ARG A 84 -11.34 2.71 8.95
CA ARG A 84 -10.05 2.43 9.60
C ARG A 84 -9.91 0.96 10.01
N LEU A 85 -10.99 0.35 10.52
CA LEU A 85 -10.99 -1.08 10.85
C LEU A 85 -10.87 -1.94 9.57
N ALA A 86 -11.57 -1.57 8.50
CA ALA A 86 -11.45 -2.22 7.21
C ALA A 86 -10.03 -2.11 6.65
N GLN A 87 -9.39 -0.94 6.75
CA GLN A 87 -8.00 -0.73 6.34
C GLN A 87 -7.05 -1.64 7.12
N ARG A 88 -7.18 -1.74 8.44
CA ARG A 88 -6.38 -2.68 9.26
C ARG A 88 -6.59 -4.13 8.87
N GLY A 89 -7.83 -4.52 8.54
CA GLY A 89 -8.13 -5.86 8.03
C GLY A 89 -7.41 -6.15 6.71
N ILE A 90 -7.36 -5.18 5.80
CA ILE A 90 -6.62 -5.28 4.52
C ILE A 90 -5.11 -5.40 4.76
N GLU A 91 -4.55 -4.60 5.66
CA GLU A 91 -3.13 -4.67 6.04
C GLU A 91 -2.79 -6.07 6.59
N TRP A 92 -3.59 -6.58 7.52
CA TRP A 92 -3.43 -7.93 8.08
C TRP A 92 -3.49 -9.03 7.00
N LEU A 93 -4.44 -8.96 6.09
CA LEU A 93 -4.53 -9.90 4.96
C LEU A 93 -3.32 -9.80 4.04
N SER A 94 -2.82 -8.60 3.79
CA SER A 94 -1.61 -8.38 3.00
C SER A 94 -0.36 -8.99 3.67
N GLU A 95 -0.24 -8.88 4.98
CA GLU A 95 0.83 -9.52 5.75
C GLU A 95 0.76 -11.05 5.69
N ILE A 96 -0.45 -11.63 5.74
CA ILE A 96 -0.64 -13.08 5.55
C ILE A 96 -0.16 -13.50 4.16
N CYS A 97 -0.58 -12.80 3.10
CA CYS A 97 -0.16 -13.10 1.73
C CYS A 97 1.37 -13.00 1.58
N ALA A 98 1.98 -11.95 2.12
CA ALA A 98 3.43 -11.79 2.14
C ALA A 98 4.12 -12.91 2.94
N GLY A 99 3.57 -13.30 4.08
CA GLY A 99 4.07 -14.41 4.90
C GLY A 99 4.05 -15.76 4.15
N ILE A 100 3.00 -16.03 3.39
CA ILE A 100 2.89 -17.23 2.55
C ILE A 100 3.94 -17.20 1.44
N LEU A 101 4.13 -16.05 0.78
CA LEU A 101 5.15 -15.85 -0.24
C LEU A 101 6.55 -16.09 0.33
N MET A 102 6.85 -15.50 1.50
CA MET A 102 8.17 -15.60 2.13
C MET A 102 8.52 -17.01 2.60
N ARG A 103 7.51 -17.81 3.01
CA ARG A 103 7.68 -19.22 3.42
C ARG A 103 7.54 -20.20 2.26
N GLY A 104 7.17 -19.72 1.07
CA GLY A 104 6.95 -20.53 -0.11
C GLY A 104 8.22 -21.29 -0.52
N LYS A 105 8.05 -22.58 -0.87
CA LYS A 105 9.14 -23.39 -1.42
C LYS A 105 9.42 -22.99 -2.86
N GLU A 106 10.69 -23.11 -3.27
CA GLU A 106 11.08 -22.99 -4.66
C GLU A 106 10.43 -24.13 -5.48
N PHE A 107 10.07 -23.81 -6.72
CA PHE A 107 9.42 -24.77 -7.63
C PHE A 107 10.41 -25.67 -8.37
N ALA A 108 11.68 -25.25 -8.45
CA ALA A 108 12.74 -25.89 -9.18
C ALA A 108 14.11 -25.59 -8.55
N SER A 109 15.16 -26.26 -9.01
CA SER A 109 16.54 -25.97 -8.61
C SER A 109 16.98 -24.58 -9.11
N GLU A 110 18.00 -24.00 -8.46
CA GLU A 110 18.60 -22.73 -8.92
C GLU A 110 19.09 -22.84 -10.37
N ALA A 111 19.68 -23.96 -10.76
CA ALA A 111 20.13 -24.21 -12.13
C ALA A 111 18.99 -24.17 -13.13
N ASP A 112 17.86 -24.80 -12.80
CA ASP A 112 16.66 -24.80 -13.66
C ASP A 112 16.06 -23.39 -13.76
N VAL A 113 15.99 -22.65 -12.66
CA VAL A 113 15.52 -21.26 -12.68
C VAL A 113 16.42 -20.38 -13.54
N LYS A 114 17.75 -20.51 -13.43
CA LYS A 114 18.70 -19.81 -14.31
C LYS A 114 18.51 -20.18 -15.78
N LYS A 115 18.24 -21.45 -16.08
CA LYS A 115 17.92 -21.90 -17.44
C LYS A 115 16.67 -21.21 -17.98
N VAL A 116 15.59 -21.11 -17.18
CA VAL A 116 14.36 -20.40 -17.55
C VAL A 116 14.63 -18.92 -17.76
N ALA A 117 15.34 -18.27 -16.85
CA ALA A 117 15.67 -16.84 -16.93
C ALA A 117 16.46 -16.51 -18.20
N ASN A 118 17.49 -17.31 -18.51
CA ASN A 118 18.29 -17.16 -19.73
C ASN A 118 17.46 -17.41 -21.00
N ALA A 119 16.61 -18.43 -21.00
CA ALA A 119 15.71 -18.70 -22.11
C ALA A 119 14.72 -17.54 -22.33
N MET A 120 14.15 -16.99 -21.25
CA MET A 120 13.26 -15.83 -21.33
C MET A 120 13.99 -14.59 -21.87
N LYS A 121 15.21 -14.33 -21.38
CA LYS A 121 16.06 -13.22 -21.86
C LYS A 121 16.35 -13.36 -23.34
N SER A 122 16.84 -14.52 -23.77
CA SER A 122 17.19 -14.80 -25.17
C SER A 122 15.97 -14.75 -26.10
N GLU A 123 14.89 -15.44 -25.75
CA GLU A 123 13.68 -15.51 -26.59
C GLU A 123 13.03 -14.13 -26.80
N LYS A 124 13.00 -13.32 -25.75
CA LYS A 124 12.43 -11.97 -25.82
C LYS A 124 13.43 -10.92 -26.26
N GLY A 125 14.70 -11.25 -26.41
CA GLY A 125 15.77 -10.30 -26.74
C GLY A 125 15.87 -9.19 -25.69
N LEU A 126 15.76 -9.55 -24.38
CA LEU A 126 15.84 -8.58 -23.29
C LEU A 126 17.29 -8.13 -23.10
N GLN A 127 17.45 -6.84 -22.88
CA GLN A 127 18.75 -6.23 -22.58
C GLN A 127 19.06 -6.24 -21.08
N ALA A 128 18.06 -6.47 -20.23
CA ALA A 128 18.21 -6.46 -18.78
C ALA A 128 19.26 -7.49 -18.31
N ASP A 129 20.16 -7.06 -17.44
CA ASP A 129 21.10 -7.95 -16.76
C ASP A 129 20.44 -8.68 -15.61
N ILE A 130 20.93 -9.88 -15.30
CA ILE A 130 20.37 -10.75 -14.29
C ILE A 130 21.37 -10.91 -13.14
N HIS A 131 20.97 -10.54 -11.93
CA HIS A 131 21.80 -10.65 -10.73
C HIS A 131 21.10 -11.48 -9.65
N TYR A 132 21.83 -12.45 -9.11
CA TYR A 132 21.44 -13.19 -7.90
C TYR A 132 22.36 -12.76 -6.77
N ILE A 133 21.78 -12.17 -5.72
CA ILE A 133 22.59 -11.57 -4.65
C ILE A 133 22.27 -12.18 -3.28
N ASP A 134 23.28 -12.10 -2.43
CA ASP A 134 23.24 -12.36 -1.01
C ASP A 134 24.11 -11.33 -0.27
N HIS A 135 24.34 -11.54 1.03
CA HIS A 135 25.17 -10.63 1.81
C HIS A 135 26.63 -10.57 1.34
N SER A 136 27.13 -11.64 0.67
CA SER A 136 28.55 -11.73 0.25
C SER A 136 28.85 -10.95 -1.01
N ASN A 137 27.90 -10.82 -1.97
CA ASN A 137 28.16 -10.27 -3.29
C ASN A 137 27.40 -8.97 -3.64
N LYS A 138 26.52 -8.47 -2.73
CA LYS A 138 25.75 -7.24 -2.97
C LYS A 138 26.61 -5.97 -3.10
N GLY A 139 27.84 -6.00 -2.60
CA GLY A 139 28.72 -4.82 -2.47
C GLY A 139 29.05 -4.16 -3.81
N PHE A 140 29.22 -4.93 -4.88
CA PHE A 140 29.46 -4.42 -6.22
C PHE A 140 28.28 -3.57 -6.74
N LEU A 141 27.06 -4.11 -6.68
CA LEU A 141 25.85 -3.38 -7.12
C LEU A 141 25.59 -2.15 -6.26
N LYS A 142 25.82 -2.23 -4.95
CA LYS A 142 25.68 -1.05 -4.06
C LYS A 142 26.64 0.08 -4.42
N ARG A 143 27.86 -0.25 -4.85
CA ARG A 143 28.84 0.74 -5.30
C ARG A 143 28.43 1.39 -6.61
N MET A 144 27.90 0.59 -7.55
CA MET A 144 27.45 1.10 -8.85
C MET A 144 26.15 1.91 -8.74
N PHE A 145 25.25 1.50 -7.84
CA PHE A 145 23.91 2.09 -7.67
C PHE A 145 23.64 2.46 -6.20
N PRO A 146 24.31 3.49 -5.67
CA PRO A 146 24.18 3.86 -4.25
C PRO A 146 22.76 4.23 -3.86
N GLY A 147 21.94 4.80 -4.77
CA GLY A 147 20.52 5.08 -4.56
C GLY A 147 19.66 3.83 -4.32
N LEU A 148 20.13 2.64 -4.72
CA LEU A 148 19.43 1.36 -4.51
C LEU A 148 20.01 0.56 -3.34
N ALA A 149 20.94 1.11 -2.56
CA ALA A 149 21.67 0.38 -1.53
C ALA A 149 20.74 -0.34 -0.54
N LYS A 150 19.68 0.33 -0.09
CA LYS A 150 18.70 -0.22 0.85
C LYS A 150 17.87 -1.35 0.22
N SER A 151 17.42 -1.16 -1.02
CA SER A 151 16.69 -2.18 -1.76
C SER A 151 17.54 -3.43 -1.97
N LEU A 152 18.83 -3.26 -2.31
CA LEU A 152 19.78 -4.36 -2.45
C LEU A 152 20.03 -5.09 -1.11
N ASP A 153 20.03 -4.39 0.03
CA ASP A 153 20.10 -5.03 1.35
C ASP A 153 18.87 -5.90 1.61
N THR A 154 17.68 -5.40 1.28
CA THR A 154 16.43 -6.17 1.40
C THR A 154 16.43 -7.41 0.50
N VAL A 155 16.91 -7.30 -0.74
CA VAL A 155 17.06 -8.46 -1.62
C VAL A 155 18.06 -9.46 -1.05
N ALA A 156 19.24 -8.99 -0.62
CA ALA A 156 20.27 -9.86 -0.07
C ALA A 156 19.83 -10.64 1.17
N SER A 157 18.89 -10.09 1.96
CA SER A 157 18.27 -10.78 3.10
C SER A 157 17.13 -11.74 2.70
N GLY A 158 16.81 -11.85 1.41
CA GLY A 158 15.73 -12.71 0.91
C GLY A 158 14.34 -12.06 0.95
N GLY A 159 14.25 -10.79 1.32
CA GLY A 159 12.97 -10.11 1.55
C GLY A 159 12.28 -9.57 0.30
N ASN A 160 12.98 -9.47 -0.83
CA ASN A 160 12.43 -8.88 -2.05
C ASN A 160 13.20 -9.30 -3.30
N ALA A 161 12.70 -8.92 -4.48
CA ALA A 161 13.37 -8.89 -5.77
C ALA A 161 12.89 -7.61 -6.48
N PHE A 162 13.63 -7.12 -7.48
CA PHE A 162 13.17 -5.99 -8.29
C PHE A 162 13.84 -5.93 -9.65
N TYR A 163 13.14 -5.32 -10.60
CA TYR A 163 13.68 -4.83 -11.86
C TYR A 163 13.80 -3.31 -11.83
N THR A 164 14.89 -2.79 -12.37
CA THR A 164 15.07 -1.34 -12.56
C THR A 164 15.43 -1.02 -14.01
N HIS A 165 14.69 -0.08 -14.59
CA HIS A 165 14.98 0.40 -15.94
C HIS A 165 16.16 1.38 -15.99
N GLN A 166 16.53 2.03 -14.89
CA GLN A 166 17.65 2.98 -14.85
C GLN A 166 19.00 2.30 -15.08
N GLY A 167 19.20 1.13 -14.50
CA GLY A 167 20.40 0.31 -14.75
C GLY A 167 20.14 -0.85 -15.71
N ASN A 168 18.89 -1.01 -16.12
CA ASN A 168 18.39 -2.13 -16.92
C ASN A 168 18.83 -3.50 -16.42
N PHE A 169 18.54 -3.78 -15.14
CA PHE A 169 18.84 -5.07 -14.53
C PHE A 169 17.73 -5.57 -13.63
N ALA A 170 17.66 -6.88 -13.49
CA ALA A 170 16.77 -7.59 -12.58
C ALA A 170 17.61 -8.25 -11.47
N VAL A 171 17.15 -8.14 -10.22
CA VAL A 171 17.84 -8.68 -9.05
C VAL A 171 16.89 -9.58 -8.25
N ALA A 172 17.37 -10.76 -7.88
CA ALA A 172 16.69 -11.65 -6.96
C ALA A 172 17.67 -12.19 -5.89
N PRO A 173 17.14 -12.58 -4.72
CA PRO A 173 17.97 -13.21 -3.70
C PRO A 173 18.39 -14.63 -4.14
N LYS A 174 19.61 -15.03 -3.81
CA LYS A 174 20.05 -16.42 -4.04
C LYS A 174 19.18 -17.44 -3.31
N SER A 175 18.61 -17.09 -2.16
CA SER A 175 17.70 -17.95 -1.38
C SER A 175 16.35 -18.19 -2.07
N LYS A 176 15.95 -17.31 -3.00
CA LYS A 176 14.67 -17.36 -3.74
C LYS A 176 14.89 -16.97 -5.21
N PRO A 177 15.64 -17.75 -5.98
CA PRO A 177 16.00 -17.42 -7.35
C PRO A 177 14.78 -17.31 -8.27
N SER A 178 13.67 -18.00 -7.98
CA SER A 178 12.47 -17.98 -8.82
C SER A 178 11.83 -16.58 -8.95
N LEU A 179 12.06 -15.68 -8.00
CA LEU A 179 11.57 -14.30 -8.08
C LEU A 179 12.11 -13.56 -9.30
N ILE A 180 13.29 -13.93 -9.81
CA ILE A 180 13.88 -13.33 -11.02
C ILE A 180 12.98 -13.43 -12.23
N LEU A 181 12.17 -14.49 -12.34
CA LEU A 181 11.28 -14.68 -13.49
C LEU A 181 10.14 -13.66 -13.51
N HIS A 182 9.69 -13.22 -12.33
CA HIS A 182 8.75 -12.12 -12.20
C HIS A 182 9.39 -10.80 -12.62
N GLU A 183 10.63 -10.55 -12.18
CA GLU A 183 11.36 -9.31 -12.50
C GLU A 183 11.69 -9.23 -14.01
N LEU A 184 12.01 -10.35 -14.65
CA LEU A 184 12.13 -10.40 -16.09
C LEU A 184 10.77 -10.21 -16.81
N GLY A 185 9.66 -10.52 -16.13
CA GLY A 185 8.32 -10.14 -16.57
C GLY A 185 8.17 -8.63 -16.66
N HIS A 186 8.62 -7.88 -15.65
CA HIS A 186 8.66 -6.42 -15.66
C HIS A 186 9.60 -5.87 -16.75
N ALA A 187 10.79 -6.45 -16.91
CA ALA A 187 11.69 -6.10 -18.00
C ALA A 187 11.02 -6.29 -19.36
N THR A 188 10.33 -7.42 -19.57
CA THR A 188 9.58 -7.71 -20.79
C THR A 188 8.46 -6.67 -21.02
N ASN A 189 7.72 -6.33 -19.96
CA ASN A 189 6.67 -5.32 -20.01
C ASN A 189 7.26 -3.97 -20.43
N PHE A 190 8.37 -3.56 -19.84
CA PHE A 190 9.02 -2.28 -20.12
C PHE A 190 9.65 -2.24 -21.52
N GLU A 191 10.45 -3.25 -21.87
CA GLU A 191 11.23 -3.22 -23.12
C GLU A 191 10.39 -3.51 -24.35
N LYS A 192 9.42 -4.44 -24.26
CA LYS A 192 8.72 -5.01 -25.44
C LYS A 192 7.28 -4.53 -25.61
N SER A 193 6.72 -3.79 -24.67
CA SER A 193 5.33 -3.34 -24.77
C SER A 193 5.16 -1.87 -24.40
N LYS A 194 4.76 -1.06 -25.40
CA LYS A 194 4.43 0.36 -25.15
C LYS A 194 3.29 0.52 -24.13
N PHE A 195 2.29 -0.37 -24.19
CA PHE A 195 1.15 -0.36 -23.28
C PHE A 195 1.58 -0.60 -21.83
N PHE A 196 2.30 -1.69 -21.55
CA PHE A 196 2.76 -1.98 -20.19
C PHE A 196 3.80 -0.98 -19.68
N ARG A 197 4.65 -0.45 -20.56
CA ARG A 197 5.53 0.67 -20.22
C ARG A 197 4.74 1.90 -19.77
N GLY A 198 3.61 2.17 -20.44
CA GLY A 198 2.66 3.20 -20.02
C GLY A 198 2.06 2.92 -18.65
N LEU A 199 1.61 1.69 -18.39
CA LEU A 199 1.08 1.30 -17.08
C LEU A 199 2.12 1.46 -15.97
N GLN A 200 3.39 1.08 -16.20
CA GLN A 200 4.47 1.28 -15.23
C GLN A 200 4.65 2.77 -14.87
N LYS A 201 4.57 3.68 -15.84
CA LYS A 201 4.62 5.13 -15.58
C LYS A 201 3.40 5.64 -14.82
N LEU A 202 2.23 5.04 -15.05
CA LEU A 202 0.98 5.42 -14.37
C LEU A 202 0.87 4.88 -12.94
N ARG A 203 1.78 4.02 -12.48
CA ARG A 203 1.80 3.50 -11.10
C ARG A 203 1.82 4.63 -10.05
N VAL A 204 2.45 5.74 -10.37
CA VAL A 204 2.51 6.94 -9.51
C VAL A 204 1.13 7.47 -9.14
N LEU A 205 0.13 7.33 -10.02
CA LEU A 205 -1.23 7.79 -9.76
C LEU A 205 -1.85 7.09 -8.55
N GLY A 206 -1.63 5.79 -8.41
CA GLY A 206 -2.14 5.03 -7.27
C GLY A 206 -1.55 5.50 -5.94
N MET A 207 -0.28 5.87 -5.93
CA MET A 207 0.42 6.33 -4.73
C MET A 207 -0.12 7.67 -4.22
N TYR A 208 -0.42 8.61 -5.13
CA TYR A 208 -0.88 9.95 -4.77
C TYR A 208 -2.41 10.10 -4.79
N ALA A 209 -3.15 9.05 -5.17
CA ALA A 209 -4.61 9.13 -5.33
C ALA A 209 -5.36 9.66 -4.10
N PRO A 210 -5.13 9.20 -2.87
CA PRO A 210 -5.87 9.71 -1.71
C PRO A 210 -5.68 11.20 -1.49
N MET A 211 -4.44 11.68 -1.64
CA MET A 211 -4.10 13.09 -1.49
C MET A 211 -4.69 13.94 -2.61
N ALA A 212 -4.58 13.50 -3.85
CA ALA A 212 -5.14 14.19 -5.01
C ALA A 212 -6.67 14.28 -4.92
N ILE A 213 -7.35 13.20 -4.51
CA ILE A 213 -8.79 13.15 -4.34
C ILE A 213 -9.24 14.08 -3.21
N ALA A 214 -8.54 14.10 -2.07
CA ALA A 214 -8.83 15.02 -0.98
C ALA A 214 -8.70 16.49 -1.44
N PHE A 215 -7.61 16.81 -2.14
CA PHE A 215 -7.37 18.13 -2.70
C PHE A 215 -8.47 18.54 -3.69
N LEU A 216 -8.80 17.70 -4.67
CA LEU A 216 -9.84 17.97 -5.66
C LEU A 216 -11.22 18.15 -5.02
N ASN A 217 -11.50 17.40 -3.95
CA ASN A 217 -12.76 17.53 -3.22
C ASN A 217 -12.87 18.89 -2.52
N GLU A 218 -11.78 19.42 -1.96
CA GLU A 218 -11.75 20.75 -1.34
C GLU A 218 -12.06 21.85 -2.38
N PHE A 219 -11.56 21.74 -3.61
CA PHE A 219 -11.82 22.67 -4.69
C PHE A 219 -13.19 22.50 -5.37
N SER A 220 -13.83 21.34 -5.24
CA SER A 220 -15.14 21.10 -5.86
C SER A 220 -16.28 21.93 -5.24
N GLY A 221 -16.00 22.62 -4.14
CA GLY A 221 -16.92 23.49 -3.42
C GLY A 221 -18.06 22.74 -2.72
N LYS A 222 -18.56 23.32 -1.64
CA LYS A 222 -19.79 22.81 -0.99
C LYS A 222 -20.99 23.07 -1.90
N ARG A 223 -21.65 22.02 -2.36
CA ARG A 223 -22.92 22.18 -3.08
C ARG A 223 -23.95 22.81 -2.15
N LYS A 224 -24.59 23.88 -2.63
CA LYS A 224 -25.62 24.60 -1.88
C LYS A 224 -26.86 23.73 -1.57
N ASP A 225 -27.03 22.63 -2.33
CA ASP A 225 -28.16 21.68 -2.18
C ASP A 225 -27.90 20.56 -1.15
N GLY A 226 -26.79 20.59 -0.44
CA GLY A 226 -26.40 19.56 0.57
C GLY A 226 -26.05 18.19 -0.02
N LYS A 227 -26.11 18.01 -1.36
CA LYS A 227 -25.80 16.74 -2.00
C LYS A 227 -24.29 16.51 -2.08
N GLN A 228 -23.89 15.24 -2.01
CA GLN A 228 -22.51 14.85 -2.20
C GLN A 228 -22.01 15.18 -3.60
N SER A 229 -20.77 15.69 -3.72
CA SER A 229 -20.11 15.85 -5.00
C SER A 229 -19.85 14.48 -5.66
N PHE A 230 -19.60 14.49 -6.98
CA PHE A 230 -19.20 13.25 -7.67
C PHE A 230 -17.93 12.63 -7.07
N ILE A 231 -16.93 13.48 -6.78
CA ILE A 231 -15.66 13.03 -6.16
C ILE A 231 -15.94 12.40 -4.82
N GLU A 232 -16.76 13.02 -3.99
CA GLU A 232 -17.12 12.56 -2.67
C GLU A 232 -17.84 11.21 -2.69
N LYS A 233 -18.80 11.05 -3.61
CA LYS A 233 -19.56 9.81 -3.78
C LYS A 233 -18.66 8.66 -4.22
N TYR A 234 -17.77 8.89 -5.16
CA TYR A 234 -16.97 7.86 -5.82
C TYR A 234 -15.49 7.82 -5.42
N ALA A 235 -15.08 8.55 -4.37
CA ALA A 235 -13.68 8.65 -3.93
C ALA A 235 -12.97 7.30 -3.82
N GLY A 236 -13.61 6.31 -3.21
CA GLY A 236 -13.03 4.97 -3.05
C GLY A 236 -12.82 4.26 -4.39
N MET A 237 -13.80 4.36 -5.30
CA MET A 237 -13.67 3.76 -6.64
C MET A 237 -12.59 4.47 -7.47
N ILE A 238 -12.52 5.79 -7.41
CA ILE A 238 -11.51 6.59 -8.11
C ILE A 238 -10.12 6.20 -7.59
N GLY A 239 -9.94 6.11 -6.26
CA GLY A 239 -8.68 5.71 -5.65
C GLY A 239 -8.25 4.29 -6.04
N PHE A 240 -9.16 3.32 -5.97
CA PHE A 240 -8.91 1.96 -6.45
C PHE A 240 -8.54 1.94 -7.94
N SER A 241 -9.29 2.66 -8.79
CA SER A 241 -9.06 2.72 -10.23
C SER A 241 -7.69 3.34 -10.56
N ALA A 242 -7.24 4.34 -9.80
CA ALA A 242 -5.90 4.92 -9.95
C ALA A 242 -4.77 3.90 -9.66
N PHE A 243 -5.06 2.83 -8.89
CA PHE A 243 -4.12 1.76 -8.58
C PHE A 243 -4.17 0.58 -9.57
N LEU A 244 -5.19 0.48 -10.42
CA LEU A 244 -5.33 -0.59 -11.42
C LEU A 244 -4.12 -0.77 -12.34
N PRO A 245 -3.42 0.29 -12.81
CA PRO A 245 -2.21 0.13 -13.61
C PRO A 245 -1.16 -0.75 -12.93
N THR A 246 -0.99 -0.61 -11.60
CA THR A 246 -0.09 -1.45 -10.81
C THR A 246 -0.57 -2.89 -10.78
N ILE A 247 -1.84 -3.14 -10.43
CA ILE A 247 -2.40 -4.50 -10.33
C ILE A 247 -2.27 -5.26 -11.66
N ILE A 248 -2.59 -4.61 -12.78
CA ILE A 248 -2.54 -5.21 -14.11
C ILE A 248 -1.09 -5.53 -14.50
N GLU A 249 -0.19 -4.61 -14.25
CA GLU A 249 1.22 -4.77 -14.63
C GLU A 249 1.90 -5.87 -13.81
N GLU A 250 1.66 -5.96 -12.51
CA GLU A 250 2.15 -7.00 -11.60
C GLU A 250 1.61 -8.39 -11.98
N GLY A 251 0.32 -8.46 -12.33
CA GLY A 251 -0.29 -9.69 -12.84
C GLY A 251 0.34 -10.15 -14.15
N ALA A 252 0.60 -9.23 -15.07
CA ALA A 252 1.24 -9.52 -16.35
C ALA A 252 2.69 -9.99 -16.17
N ALA A 253 3.46 -9.37 -15.26
CA ALA A 253 4.83 -9.79 -14.96
C ALA A 253 4.85 -11.22 -14.40
N SER A 254 4.01 -11.52 -13.41
CA SER A 254 3.84 -12.85 -12.84
C SER A 254 3.44 -13.89 -13.90
N TRP A 255 2.48 -13.56 -14.76
CA TRP A 255 2.03 -14.43 -15.83
C TRP A 255 3.14 -14.77 -16.82
N ARG A 256 3.95 -13.78 -17.24
CA ARG A 256 5.09 -13.98 -18.15
C ARG A 256 6.13 -14.92 -17.55
N GLY A 257 6.46 -14.76 -16.27
CA GLY A 257 7.37 -15.67 -15.57
C GLY A 257 6.86 -17.10 -15.53
N ILE A 258 5.55 -17.31 -15.25
CA ILE A 258 4.93 -18.64 -15.28
C ILE A 258 4.96 -19.26 -16.68
N GLN A 259 4.65 -18.49 -17.73
CA GLN A 259 4.68 -19.00 -19.11
C GLN A 259 6.10 -19.38 -19.54
N ALA A 260 7.11 -18.58 -19.19
CA ALA A 260 8.50 -18.91 -19.46
C ALA A 260 8.92 -20.22 -18.77
N ALA A 261 8.58 -20.39 -17.49
CA ALA A 261 8.85 -21.61 -16.74
C ALA A 261 8.14 -22.83 -17.37
N LYS A 262 6.86 -22.70 -17.74
CA LYS A 262 6.09 -23.76 -18.39
C LYS A 262 6.71 -24.21 -19.72
N LYS A 263 7.19 -23.25 -20.53
CA LYS A 263 7.79 -23.52 -21.82
C LYS A 263 9.15 -24.20 -21.70
N THR A 264 9.98 -23.74 -20.79
CA THR A 264 11.38 -24.19 -20.65
C THR A 264 11.50 -25.48 -19.86
N LEU A 265 10.59 -25.72 -18.90
CA LEU A 265 10.59 -26.87 -18.01
C LEU A 265 9.23 -27.60 -18.05
N PRO A 266 8.86 -28.24 -19.15
CA PRO A 266 7.52 -28.80 -19.34
C PRO A 266 7.17 -29.89 -18.33
N ASN A 267 8.16 -30.62 -17.80
CA ASN A 267 7.99 -31.74 -16.88
C ASN A 267 8.02 -31.32 -15.39
N VAL A 268 8.25 -30.04 -15.09
CA VAL A 268 8.33 -29.56 -13.71
C VAL A 268 6.95 -29.11 -13.23
N LYS A 269 6.59 -29.49 -11.99
CA LYS A 269 5.34 -29.05 -11.35
C LYS A 269 5.42 -27.58 -10.95
N LEU A 270 4.66 -26.72 -11.62
CA LEU A 270 4.65 -25.27 -11.38
C LEU A 270 3.70 -24.82 -10.27
N GLY A 271 3.15 -25.75 -9.47
CA GLY A 271 2.18 -25.42 -8.42
C GLY A 271 2.72 -24.43 -7.39
N ALA A 272 3.97 -24.61 -6.93
CA ALA A 272 4.61 -23.70 -5.99
C ALA A 272 4.83 -22.31 -6.60
N LEU A 273 5.32 -22.21 -7.85
CA LEU A 273 5.52 -20.92 -8.54
C LEU A 273 4.20 -20.17 -8.71
N LYS A 274 3.16 -20.86 -9.22
CA LYS A 274 1.82 -20.26 -9.41
C LYS A 274 1.24 -19.75 -8.10
N ARG A 275 1.35 -20.54 -7.02
CA ARG A 275 0.88 -20.15 -5.69
C ARG A 275 1.63 -18.91 -5.18
N ASN A 276 2.96 -18.93 -5.24
CA ASN A 276 3.77 -17.83 -4.76
C ASN A 276 3.46 -16.53 -5.51
N TYR A 277 3.36 -16.61 -6.85
CA TYR A 277 3.04 -15.43 -7.67
C TYR A 277 1.59 -14.95 -7.50
N PHE A 278 0.65 -15.87 -7.23
CA PHE A 278 -0.72 -15.49 -6.89
C PHE A 278 -0.77 -14.68 -5.59
N PHE A 279 -0.10 -15.15 -4.53
CA PHE A 279 -0.07 -14.41 -3.26
C PHE A 279 0.71 -13.10 -3.37
N ALA A 280 1.79 -13.05 -4.14
CA ALA A 280 2.46 -11.79 -4.46
C ALA A 280 1.52 -10.82 -5.16
N TRP A 281 0.80 -11.25 -6.19
CA TRP A 281 -0.17 -10.43 -6.89
C TRP A 281 -1.33 -9.97 -5.99
N MET A 282 -1.83 -10.86 -5.11
CA MET A 282 -2.90 -10.52 -4.16
C MET A 282 -2.51 -9.38 -3.22
N THR A 283 -1.23 -9.24 -2.84
CA THR A 283 -0.79 -8.08 -2.04
C THR A 283 -1.04 -6.75 -2.76
N TYR A 284 -0.88 -6.70 -4.07
CA TYR A 284 -1.19 -5.51 -4.88
C TYR A 284 -2.68 -5.26 -5.02
N VAL A 285 -3.50 -6.31 -5.16
CA VAL A 285 -4.97 -6.16 -5.14
C VAL A 285 -5.43 -5.57 -3.82
N LEU A 286 -4.95 -6.12 -2.70
CA LEU A 286 -5.25 -5.62 -1.37
C LEU A 286 -4.76 -4.18 -1.16
N ALA A 287 -3.55 -3.84 -1.65
CA ALA A 287 -3.05 -2.46 -1.64
C ALA A 287 -3.97 -1.51 -2.42
N GLY A 288 -4.47 -1.93 -3.59
CA GLY A 288 -5.44 -1.14 -4.36
C GLY A 288 -6.75 -0.90 -3.59
N VAL A 289 -7.28 -1.92 -2.92
CA VAL A 289 -8.43 -1.76 -2.02
C VAL A 289 -8.09 -0.79 -0.88
N GLY A 290 -6.90 -0.90 -0.29
CA GLY A 290 -6.41 0.03 0.74
C GLY A 290 -6.36 1.47 0.25
N VAL A 291 -5.87 1.73 -0.98
CA VAL A 291 -5.87 3.06 -1.61
C VAL A 291 -7.31 3.58 -1.77
N GLY A 292 -8.24 2.72 -2.19
CA GLY A 292 -9.67 3.08 -2.28
C GLY A 292 -10.24 3.50 -0.93
N LEU A 293 -10.01 2.70 0.11
CA LEU A 293 -10.46 3.01 1.49
C LEU A 293 -9.82 4.31 2.01
N ALA A 294 -8.52 4.49 1.81
CA ALA A 294 -7.81 5.69 2.21
C ALA A 294 -8.34 6.95 1.50
N SER A 295 -8.67 6.83 0.21
CA SER A 295 -9.29 7.91 -0.57
C SER A 295 -10.67 8.30 -0.03
N LYS A 296 -11.49 7.32 0.37
CA LYS A 296 -12.79 7.59 0.99
C LYS A 296 -12.64 8.19 2.38
N LEU A 297 -11.71 7.68 3.18
CA LEU A 297 -11.42 8.18 4.54
C LEU A 297 -10.94 9.63 4.51
N ALA A 298 -10.02 9.99 3.60
CA ALA A 298 -9.49 11.33 3.46
C ALA A 298 -10.60 12.39 3.24
N ILE A 299 -11.65 12.06 2.49
CA ILE A 299 -12.80 12.94 2.30
C ILE A 299 -13.71 12.98 3.54
N THR A 300 -13.90 11.86 4.22
CA THR A 300 -14.77 11.77 5.40
C THR A 300 -14.20 12.57 6.57
N GLU A 301 -12.88 12.54 6.78
CA GLU A 301 -12.20 13.29 7.86
C GLU A 301 -12.21 14.80 7.64
N VAL A 302 -12.10 15.27 6.40
CA VAL A 302 -12.17 16.72 6.07
C VAL A 302 -13.54 17.32 6.43
N LYS A 303 -14.59 16.51 6.47
CA LYS A 303 -15.95 16.98 6.79
C LYS A 303 -16.27 17.13 8.26
N GLN A 304 -15.45 16.64 9.18
CA GLN A 304 -15.70 16.83 10.60
C GLN A 304 -15.67 18.34 10.91
N PRO A 305 -16.74 18.92 11.48
CA PRO A 305 -16.73 20.32 11.90
C PRO A 305 -15.57 20.49 12.89
N LYS A 306 -14.68 21.46 12.65
CA LYS A 306 -13.79 21.90 13.72
C LYS A 306 -14.69 22.35 14.84
N GLU A 307 -14.70 21.64 15.98
CA GLU A 307 -15.32 22.10 17.18
C GLU A 307 -14.92 23.57 17.37
N LYS A 308 -15.92 24.47 17.36
CA LYS A 308 -15.71 25.85 17.76
C LYS A 308 -15.19 25.75 19.18
N ARG A 309 -13.87 25.92 19.38
CA ARG A 309 -13.34 26.30 20.69
C ARG A 309 -14.06 27.61 21.02
N THR A 310 -15.12 27.49 21.77
CA THR A 310 -15.76 28.61 22.42
C THR A 310 -14.69 29.16 23.36
N ASN A 311 -14.10 30.29 22.96
CA ASN A 311 -13.31 31.13 23.86
C ASN A 311 -14.23 31.57 25.00
N ASN A 312 -14.22 30.83 26.10
CA ASN A 312 -14.73 31.26 27.39
C ASN A 312 -13.71 32.16 28.08
N ASP A 313 -13.01 33.01 27.34
CA ASP A 313 -12.08 34.02 27.90
C ASP A 313 -12.68 35.43 27.80
N SER A 314 -13.92 35.61 28.27
CA SER A 314 -14.43 36.95 28.42
C SER A 314 -15.44 37.01 29.60
N GLN A 315 -14.95 36.67 30.80
CA GLN A 315 -15.51 37.16 32.06
C GLN A 315 -14.48 36.94 33.19
N GLN A 316 -13.54 37.86 33.30
CA GLN A 316 -12.97 38.30 34.58
C GLN A 316 -12.65 39.79 34.47
#